data_9229347e93693bea1023198d12f2c0b6
#
_entry.id   9229347e93693bea1023198d12f2c0b6
#
_cell.length_a   1.000
_cell.length_b   1.000
_cell.length_c   1.000
_cell.angle_alpha   90.00
_cell.angle_beta   90.00
_cell.angle_gamma   90.00
#
_symmetry.space_group_name_H-M   'P 1'
#
loop_
_entity.id
_entity.type
_entity.pdbx_description
1 polymer ?
#
loop_
_entity_poly.entity_id
_entity_poly.type
_entity_poly.pdbx_seq_one_letter_code
_entity_poly.pdbx_strand_id
1 'polypeptide(L)'
;MLQGIARSFFGCLLSLWLLSFAANRAIADQPNIIIVYADDLGFGDLSCYNAKAAYKTPRLDQMAADGIRFTDAHSPSTICSPSRYGLFSGQQIYRSTGRGGGAFEGPGGPSYLKPGTLTIAQMLQQQGYRTGVFGKWHVGLSWFDKDGKRLGGGFENSLLIDYEKSTPLIDGPNERGFDESFVTPNCPNTDPLYVYIENGMVAVPASERHKRDTLPNPGGKWRWDNDEGWKSPGYDFLNADLVFYDKMRTFITDHRKDHPDQPFFAVLSTQIAHAPVLPAEEFNGATNAGPRGDFVWELDAIVGRLLDLIQELGIDDETLVLFNSDNGAETLHVDWMRRDHQHDPSGGWRG
;
A
#
# COMPACT_ATOMS: atom_id res chain seq x y z
N MET A 1 -29.85 -32.52 58.44
CA MET A 1 -29.27 -32.92 57.13
C MET A 1 -29.62 -32.00 55.96
N LEU A 2 -30.63 -31.13 56.02
CA LEU A 2 -31.06 -30.22 54.97
C LEU A 2 -30.27 -28.88 54.90
N GLN A 3 -29.58 -28.44 55.94
CA GLN A 3 -28.82 -27.19 55.95
C GLN A 3 -27.40 -27.28 55.31
N GLY A 4 -26.86 -28.50 55.16
CA GLY A 4 -25.54 -28.71 54.52
C GLY A 4 -25.57 -28.70 53.03
N ILE A 5 -26.69 -29.10 52.42
CA ILE A 5 -26.82 -29.22 50.95
C ILE A 5 -26.98 -27.83 50.29
N ALA A 6 -27.69 -26.89 50.96
CA ALA A 6 -27.89 -25.54 50.43
C ALA A 6 -26.61 -24.71 50.35
N ARG A 7 -25.64 -24.90 51.27
CA ARG A 7 -24.36 -24.18 51.26
C ARG A 7 -23.41 -24.67 50.17
N SER A 8 -23.44 -25.94 49.82
CA SER A 8 -22.59 -26.49 48.73
C SER A 8 -23.09 -26.09 47.35
N PHE A 9 -24.41 -25.96 47.17
CA PHE A 9 -24.97 -25.50 45.87
C PHE A 9 -24.70 -24.01 45.60
N PHE A 10 -24.72 -23.16 46.67
CA PHE A 10 -24.43 -21.72 46.49
C PHE A 10 -22.94 -21.48 46.21
N GLY A 11 -22.04 -22.27 46.77
CA GLY A 11 -20.59 -22.19 46.47
C GLY A 11 -20.24 -22.61 45.07
N CYS A 12 -20.88 -23.64 44.51
CA CYS A 12 -20.67 -24.08 43.12
C CYS A 12 -21.23 -23.09 42.08
N LEU A 13 -22.38 -22.48 42.36
CA LEU A 13 -22.96 -21.46 41.46
C LEU A 13 -22.13 -20.17 41.44
N LEU A 14 -21.57 -19.74 42.59
CA LEU A 14 -20.68 -18.57 42.63
C LEU A 14 -19.35 -18.83 41.91
N SER A 15 -18.81 -20.06 42.03
CA SER A 15 -17.57 -20.45 41.34
C SER A 15 -17.75 -20.55 39.81
N LEU A 16 -18.91 -21.01 39.34
CA LEU A 16 -19.25 -21.03 37.90
C LEU A 16 -19.48 -19.62 37.36
N TRP A 17 -20.03 -18.71 38.16
CA TRP A 17 -20.21 -17.31 37.76
C TRP A 17 -18.87 -16.56 37.67
N LEU A 18 -17.95 -16.79 38.60
CA LEU A 18 -16.60 -16.22 38.59
C LEU A 18 -15.73 -16.78 37.44
N LEU A 19 -15.92 -18.08 37.11
CA LEU A 19 -15.24 -18.69 35.95
C LEU A 19 -15.80 -18.16 34.60
N SER A 20 -17.10 -17.84 34.54
CA SER A 20 -17.69 -17.21 33.34
C SER A 20 -17.20 -15.77 33.12
N PHE A 21 -16.93 -15.02 34.19
CA PHE A 21 -16.34 -13.68 34.09
C PHE A 21 -14.84 -13.71 33.76
N ALA A 22 -14.11 -14.75 34.19
CA ALA A 22 -12.69 -14.92 33.86
C ALA A 22 -12.48 -15.43 32.42
N ALA A 23 -13.44 -16.19 31.89
CA ALA A 23 -13.37 -16.68 30.51
C ALA A 23 -13.63 -15.60 29.44
N ASN A 24 -14.34 -14.51 29.81
CA ASN A 24 -14.57 -13.38 28.88
C ASN A 24 -13.44 -12.35 28.86
N ARG A 25 -12.33 -12.55 29.57
CA ARG A 25 -11.18 -11.65 29.60
C ARG A 25 -9.96 -12.15 28.84
N ALA A 26 -10.09 -13.18 28.01
CA ALA A 26 -8.97 -13.78 27.30
C ALA A 26 -9.15 -13.83 25.78
N ILE A 27 -10.08 -13.04 25.22
CA ILE A 27 -9.98 -12.68 23.82
C ILE A 27 -9.18 -11.38 23.85
N ALA A 28 -7.90 -11.44 23.50
CA ALA A 28 -7.14 -10.24 23.20
C ALA A 28 -7.94 -9.50 22.13
N ASP A 29 -8.29 -8.25 22.40
CA ASP A 29 -8.98 -7.41 21.43
C ASP A 29 -8.14 -7.44 20.14
N GLN A 30 -8.78 -7.74 19.01
CA GLN A 30 -8.10 -7.80 17.72
C GLN A 30 -7.71 -6.37 17.34
N PRO A 31 -6.41 -6.05 17.20
CA PRO A 31 -6.01 -4.70 16.87
C PRO A 31 -6.42 -4.35 15.43
N ASN A 32 -6.68 -3.09 15.16
CA ASN A 32 -6.64 -2.59 13.78
C ASN A 32 -5.24 -2.78 13.20
N ILE A 33 -5.14 -3.01 11.91
CA ILE A 33 -3.86 -3.23 11.22
C ILE A 33 -3.77 -2.29 10.03
N ILE A 34 -2.73 -1.47 10.01
CA ILE A 34 -2.44 -0.59 8.88
C ILE A 34 -1.05 -0.93 8.35
N ILE A 35 -0.95 -1.16 7.04
CA ILE A 35 0.33 -1.30 6.34
C ILE A 35 0.52 -0.08 5.43
N VAL A 36 1.61 0.66 5.64
CA VAL A 36 2.12 1.64 4.68
C VAL A 36 3.24 0.99 3.90
N TYR A 37 3.04 0.85 2.59
CA TYR A 37 3.93 0.11 1.69
C TYR A 37 4.50 1.06 0.64
N ALA A 38 5.74 1.50 0.86
CA ALA A 38 6.46 2.37 -0.04
C ALA A 38 6.97 1.61 -1.27
N ASP A 39 7.34 2.35 -2.32
CA ASP A 39 7.82 1.84 -3.61
C ASP A 39 9.23 2.37 -3.86
N ASP A 40 10.20 1.49 -4.15
CA ASP A 40 11.60 1.83 -4.39
C ASP A 40 12.26 2.71 -3.32
N LEU A 41 11.80 2.60 -2.07
CA LEU A 41 12.38 3.32 -0.96
C LEU A 41 13.57 2.55 -0.38
N GLY A 42 14.73 3.16 -0.40
CA GLY A 42 15.95 2.55 0.11
C GLY A 42 16.04 2.59 1.63
N PHE A 43 16.76 1.62 2.19
CA PHE A 43 17.06 1.57 3.63
C PHE A 43 17.71 2.86 4.14
N GLY A 44 18.58 3.47 3.34
CA GLY A 44 19.29 4.71 3.68
C GLY A 44 18.51 5.99 3.44
N ASP A 45 17.31 5.94 2.86
CA ASP A 45 16.43 7.09 2.69
C ASP A 45 15.81 7.56 4.03
N LEU A 46 15.71 6.68 5.02
CA LEU A 46 15.15 7.01 6.33
C LEU A 46 16.23 7.46 7.32
N SER A 47 16.03 8.62 7.95
CA SER A 47 17.03 9.16 8.87
C SER A 47 17.21 8.34 10.15
N CYS A 48 16.25 7.51 10.56
CA CYS A 48 16.40 6.56 11.67
C CYS A 48 17.35 5.39 11.35
N TYR A 49 17.60 5.11 10.09
CA TYR A 49 18.58 4.11 9.64
C TYR A 49 19.88 4.72 9.14
N ASN A 50 19.87 5.98 8.69
CA ASN A 50 21.01 6.66 8.09
C ASN A 50 21.26 8.00 8.76
N ALA A 51 22.16 8.03 9.73
CA ALA A 51 22.53 9.27 10.42
C ALA A 51 23.13 10.35 9.50
N LYS A 52 23.60 9.96 8.29
CA LYS A 52 24.17 10.83 7.27
C LYS A 52 23.17 11.15 6.14
N ALA A 53 21.88 10.84 6.30
CA ALA A 53 20.88 11.21 5.32
C ALA A 53 20.89 12.71 5.05
N ALA A 54 20.78 13.11 3.79
CA ALA A 54 20.79 14.53 3.38
C ALA A 54 19.52 15.28 3.80
N TYR A 55 18.50 14.56 4.23
CA TYR A 55 17.23 15.09 4.76
C TYR A 55 16.77 14.26 5.96
N LYS A 56 15.75 14.74 6.65
CA LYS A 56 15.17 14.06 7.81
C LYS A 56 13.79 13.50 7.47
N THR A 57 13.41 12.44 8.19
CA THR A 57 12.10 11.81 8.14
C THR A 57 11.50 11.77 9.55
N PRO A 58 11.14 12.94 10.12
CA PRO A 58 10.89 13.08 11.56
C PRO A 58 9.69 12.24 12.05
N ARG A 59 8.68 12.03 11.22
CA ARG A 59 7.49 11.24 11.59
C ARG A 59 7.79 9.74 11.59
N LEU A 60 8.54 9.27 10.60
CA LEU A 60 9.04 7.90 10.55
C LEU A 60 10.11 7.64 11.61
N ASP A 61 10.96 8.64 11.91
CA ASP A 61 11.91 8.55 13.02
C ASP A 61 11.20 8.42 14.37
N GLN A 62 10.11 9.18 14.56
CA GLN A 62 9.28 9.09 15.76
C GLN A 62 8.59 7.70 15.86
N MET A 63 7.99 7.23 14.76
CA MET A 63 7.40 5.89 14.71
C MET A 63 8.43 4.80 15.06
N ALA A 64 9.67 4.95 14.58
CA ALA A 64 10.76 4.01 14.90
C ALA A 64 11.22 4.10 16.36
N ALA A 65 11.11 5.27 17.00
CA ALA A 65 11.45 5.46 18.40
C ALA A 65 10.36 4.93 19.36
N ASP A 66 9.10 5.06 18.97
CA ASP A 66 7.95 4.63 19.77
C ASP A 66 7.64 3.14 19.61
N GLY A 67 8.16 2.51 18.53
CA GLY A 67 7.85 1.14 18.16
C GLY A 67 9.07 0.24 18.04
N ILE A 68 9.04 -0.66 17.06
CA ILE A 68 10.10 -1.63 16.76
C ILE A 68 10.71 -1.30 15.40
N ARG A 69 12.01 -1.09 15.39
CA ARG A 69 12.80 -0.90 14.19
C ARG A 69 13.58 -2.17 13.83
N PHE A 70 13.27 -2.76 12.69
CA PHE A 70 13.99 -3.94 12.19
C PHE A 70 15.32 -3.53 11.55
N THR A 71 16.40 -4.14 11.97
CA THR A 71 17.75 -3.89 11.45
C THR A 71 18.19 -4.88 10.37
N ASP A 72 17.44 -5.96 10.20
CA ASP A 72 17.70 -7.02 9.22
C ASP A 72 16.36 -7.61 8.76
N ALA A 73 15.69 -6.89 7.86
CA ALA A 73 14.43 -7.30 7.24
C ALA A 73 14.58 -7.22 5.72
N HIS A 74 14.08 -8.23 5.02
CA HIS A 74 14.25 -8.36 3.57
C HIS A 74 12.88 -8.40 2.87
N SER A 75 12.77 -7.66 1.76
CA SER A 75 11.66 -7.84 0.85
C SER A 75 11.77 -9.18 0.13
N PRO A 76 10.66 -9.78 -0.29
CA PRO A 76 10.70 -11.07 -1.00
C PRO A 76 11.28 -11.00 -2.40
N SER A 77 11.48 -9.80 -2.96
CA SER A 77 12.07 -9.57 -4.29
C SER A 77 12.71 -8.19 -4.36
N THR A 78 13.51 -7.99 -5.41
CA THR A 78 14.09 -6.68 -5.79
C THR A 78 13.23 -5.92 -6.80
N ILE A 79 12.00 -6.38 -7.06
CA ILE A 79 11.06 -5.80 -8.05
C ILE A 79 9.66 -5.75 -7.44
N CYS A 80 8.94 -4.66 -7.70
CA CYS A 80 7.64 -4.34 -7.10
C CYS A 80 6.58 -5.46 -7.21
N SER A 81 6.20 -5.92 -8.41
CA SER A 81 5.11 -6.90 -8.56
C SER A 81 5.37 -8.23 -7.83
N PRO A 82 6.57 -8.83 -7.90
CA PRO A 82 6.91 -10.00 -7.09
C PRO A 82 6.88 -9.76 -5.59
N SER A 83 7.35 -8.59 -5.13
CA SER A 83 7.32 -8.22 -3.71
C SER A 83 5.89 -8.04 -3.21
N ARG A 84 5.06 -7.35 -3.99
CA ARG A 84 3.62 -7.15 -3.68
C ARG A 84 2.86 -8.48 -3.66
N TYR A 85 3.19 -9.41 -4.59
CA TYR A 85 2.69 -10.78 -4.52
C TYR A 85 3.07 -11.44 -3.19
N GLY A 86 4.32 -11.28 -2.74
CA GLY A 86 4.80 -11.80 -1.46
C GLY A 86 4.05 -11.21 -0.27
N LEU A 87 3.83 -9.88 -0.26
CA LEU A 87 3.05 -9.20 0.78
C LEU A 87 1.63 -9.78 0.88
N PHE A 88 0.93 -9.89 -0.26
CA PHE A 88 -0.47 -10.28 -0.24
C PHE A 88 -0.68 -11.79 -0.03
N SER A 89 0.24 -12.65 -0.46
CA SER A 89 0.07 -14.11 -0.42
C SER A 89 0.91 -14.84 0.63
N GLY A 90 1.89 -14.17 1.25
CA GLY A 90 2.88 -14.82 2.11
C GLY A 90 3.77 -15.82 1.37
N GLN A 91 3.86 -15.75 0.04
CA GLN A 91 4.57 -16.74 -0.78
C GLN A 91 5.60 -16.08 -1.69
N GLN A 92 6.62 -16.84 -2.04
CA GLN A 92 7.58 -16.42 -3.07
C GLN A 92 6.97 -16.55 -4.47
N ILE A 93 7.24 -15.59 -5.36
CA ILE A 93 6.63 -15.47 -6.69
C ILE A 93 6.80 -16.72 -7.56
N TYR A 94 7.91 -17.45 -7.45
CA TYR A 94 8.14 -18.67 -8.24
C TYR A 94 7.12 -19.78 -7.95
N ARG A 95 6.42 -19.74 -6.80
CA ARG A 95 5.31 -20.66 -6.51
C ARG A 95 4.10 -20.40 -7.39
N SER A 96 3.86 -19.15 -7.80
CA SER A 96 2.79 -18.78 -8.73
C SER A 96 3.17 -19.01 -10.18
N THR A 97 4.39 -18.62 -10.58
CA THR A 97 4.80 -18.55 -11.98
C THR A 97 5.70 -19.73 -12.41
N GLY A 98 6.23 -20.52 -11.46
CA GLY A 98 7.27 -21.54 -11.71
C GLY A 98 8.67 -20.95 -12.01
N ARG A 99 8.80 -19.63 -12.02
CA ARG A 99 10.03 -18.87 -12.26
C ARG A 99 9.94 -17.52 -11.54
N GLY A 100 11.00 -16.70 -11.57
CA GLY A 100 10.92 -15.32 -11.12
C GLY A 100 9.85 -14.56 -11.91
N GLY A 101 9.06 -13.72 -11.25
CA GLY A 101 8.15 -12.77 -11.89
C GLY A 101 8.88 -11.49 -12.27
N GLY A 102 8.36 -10.78 -13.27
CA GLY A 102 8.74 -9.39 -13.58
C GLY A 102 7.69 -8.39 -13.09
N ALA A 103 7.95 -7.12 -13.23
CA ALA A 103 6.93 -6.09 -13.10
C ALA A 103 5.91 -6.20 -14.24
N PHE A 104 4.68 -5.80 -13.99
CA PHE A 104 3.69 -5.62 -15.03
C PHE A 104 3.90 -4.27 -15.72
N GLU A 105 3.62 -4.22 -17.01
CA GLU A 105 3.72 -3.02 -17.82
C GLU A 105 2.39 -2.74 -18.55
N GLY A 106 2.12 -1.49 -18.83
CA GLY A 106 0.91 -1.05 -19.54
C GLY A 106 -0.37 -1.39 -18.76
N PRO A 107 -1.37 -2.01 -19.40
CA PRO A 107 -2.60 -2.38 -18.68
C PRO A 107 -2.38 -3.53 -17.70
N GLY A 108 -1.19 -4.15 -17.70
CA GLY A 108 -0.90 -5.33 -16.91
C GLY A 108 -1.16 -6.63 -17.68
N GLY A 109 -1.53 -7.67 -16.95
CA GLY A 109 -1.81 -9.00 -17.47
C GLY A 109 -2.46 -9.85 -16.38
N PRO A 110 -2.69 -11.16 -16.63
CA PRO A 110 -3.32 -12.02 -15.65
C PRO A 110 -2.62 -11.96 -14.30
N SER A 111 -3.42 -11.80 -13.24
CA SER A 111 -2.92 -11.62 -11.89
C SER A 111 -1.99 -12.77 -11.45
N TYR A 112 -0.92 -12.42 -10.74
CA TYR A 112 -0.08 -13.38 -10.03
C TYR A 112 -0.84 -14.06 -8.87
N LEU A 113 -1.82 -13.36 -8.29
CA LEU A 113 -2.73 -13.91 -7.30
C LEU A 113 -3.80 -14.76 -7.99
N LYS A 114 -3.47 -16.03 -8.25
CA LYS A 114 -4.37 -16.97 -8.94
C LYS A 114 -5.60 -17.29 -8.08
N PRO A 115 -6.73 -17.71 -8.69
CA PRO A 115 -7.85 -18.25 -7.95
C PRO A 115 -7.41 -19.35 -6.98
N GLY A 116 -7.88 -19.28 -5.72
CA GLY A 116 -7.50 -20.21 -4.66
C GLY A 116 -6.20 -19.85 -3.91
N THR A 117 -5.47 -18.79 -4.32
CA THR A 117 -4.42 -18.24 -3.49
C THR A 117 -5.05 -17.50 -2.31
N LEU A 118 -4.83 -18.00 -1.09
CA LEU A 118 -5.24 -17.30 0.13
C LEU A 118 -4.39 -16.03 0.29
N THR A 119 -5.05 -14.89 0.44
CA THR A 119 -4.39 -13.62 0.70
C THR A 119 -4.48 -13.22 2.17
N ILE A 120 -3.61 -12.31 2.61
CA ILE A 120 -3.68 -11.72 3.95
C ILE A 120 -5.05 -11.04 4.18
N ALA A 121 -5.60 -10.37 3.17
CA ALA A 121 -6.90 -9.73 3.26
C ALA A 121 -8.03 -10.77 3.47
N GLN A 122 -8.07 -11.85 2.68
CA GLN A 122 -9.03 -12.93 2.88
C GLN A 122 -8.89 -13.61 4.24
N MET A 123 -7.65 -13.81 4.71
CA MET A 123 -7.39 -14.38 6.03
C MET A 123 -7.96 -13.49 7.15
N LEU A 124 -7.72 -12.19 7.08
CA LEU A 124 -8.22 -11.23 8.06
C LEU A 124 -9.73 -11.03 7.96
N GLN A 125 -10.29 -11.00 6.75
CA GLN A 125 -11.75 -10.96 6.53
C GLN A 125 -12.45 -12.16 7.18
N GLN A 126 -11.86 -13.37 7.10
CA GLN A 126 -12.36 -14.57 7.79
C GLN A 126 -12.30 -14.46 9.34
N GLN A 127 -11.51 -13.55 9.85
CA GLN A 127 -11.43 -13.22 11.27
C GLN A 127 -12.31 -12.01 11.66
N GLY A 128 -13.15 -11.53 10.76
CA GLY A 128 -14.09 -10.44 11.03
C GLY A 128 -13.57 -9.03 10.75
N TYR A 129 -12.39 -8.90 10.19
CA TYR A 129 -11.86 -7.57 9.80
C TYR A 129 -12.63 -7.01 8.61
N ARG A 130 -12.87 -5.70 8.64
CA ARG A 130 -13.16 -4.91 7.44
C ARG A 130 -11.85 -4.60 6.73
N THR A 131 -11.77 -4.80 5.42
CA THR A 131 -10.50 -4.76 4.69
C THR A 131 -10.51 -3.71 3.59
N GLY A 132 -9.43 -2.92 3.48
CA GLY A 132 -9.27 -1.87 2.47
C GLY A 132 -7.88 -1.81 1.86
N VAL A 133 -7.77 -1.45 0.57
CA VAL A 133 -6.49 -1.20 -0.11
C VAL A 133 -6.57 0.06 -0.97
N PHE A 134 -5.54 0.91 -0.83
CA PHE A 134 -5.49 2.24 -1.46
C PHE A 134 -4.11 2.47 -2.06
N GLY A 135 -4.07 2.73 -3.38
CA GLY A 135 -2.83 3.03 -4.09
C GLY A 135 -2.42 2.03 -5.17
N LYS A 136 -1.13 1.84 -5.35
CA LYS A 136 -0.55 0.97 -6.38
C LYS A 136 -0.89 -0.50 -6.12
N TRP A 137 -1.63 -1.14 -7.04
CA TRP A 137 -1.93 -2.58 -6.97
C TRP A 137 -0.79 -3.45 -7.47
N HIS A 138 -0.48 -3.36 -8.73
CA HIS A 138 0.70 -3.89 -9.42
C HIS A 138 1.00 -5.40 -9.27
N VAL A 139 -0.03 -6.22 -9.09
CA VAL A 139 0.09 -7.69 -9.09
C VAL A 139 -0.66 -8.34 -10.25
N GLY A 140 -1.02 -7.54 -11.25
CA GLY A 140 -1.74 -7.92 -12.45
C GLY A 140 -3.25 -7.82 -12.33
N LEU A 141 -3.88 -7.47 -13.46
CA LEU A 141 -5.31 -7.36 -13.66
C LEU A 141 -5.68 -7.90 -15.03
N SER A 142 -6.84 -8.51 -15.16
CA SER A 142 -7.33 -9.00 -16.44
C SER A 142 -8.21 -7.98 -17.13
N TRP A 143 -7.73 -7.48 -18.25
CA TRP A 143 -8.45 -6.60 -19.15
C TRP A 143 -8.87 -7.36 -20.41
N PHE A 144 -9.97 -6.95 -21.01
CA PHE A 144 -10.54 -7.58 -22.19
C PHE A 144 -10.78 -6.56 -23.29
N ASP A 145 -10.65 -7.00 -24.54
CA ASP A 145 -11.03 -6.20 -25.69
C ASP A 145 -12.55 -6.34 -26.02
N LYS A 146 -13.00 -5.62 -27.04
CA LYS A 146 -14.40 -5.66 -27.52
C LYS A 146 -14.89 -7.05 -27.92
N ASP A 147 -14.00 -7.96 -28.26
CA ASP A 147 -14.32 -9.35 -28.63
C ASP A 147 -14.28 -10.29 -27.43
N GLY A 148 -13.98 -9.76 -26.22
CA GLY A 148 -13.85 -10.53 -24.98
C GLY A 148 -12.54 -11.30 -24.88
N LYS A 149 -11.56 -10.99 -25.69
CA LYS A 149 -10.22 -11.57 -25.61
C LYS A 149 -9.43 -10.86 -24.50
N ARG A 150 -8.80 -11.65 -23.63
CA ARG A 150 -7.93 -11.10 -22.58
C ARG A 150 -6.69 -10.44 -23.19
N LEU A 151 -6.42 -9.24 -22.73
CA LEU A 151 -5.25 -8.45 -23.16
C LEU A 151 -4.03 -8.83 -22.31
N GLY A 152 -2.84 -8.69 -22.92
CA GLY A 152 -1.55 -8.73 -22.22
C GLY A 152 -1.08 -7.35 -21.78
N GLY A 153 0.17 -7.26 -21.28
CA GLY A 153 0.84 -5.99 -21.03
C GLY A 153 1.20 -5.24 -22.32
N GLY A 154 1.72 -4.03 -22.17
CA GLY A 154 2.20 -3.18 -23.24
C GLY A 154 1.23 -2.07 -23.63
N PHE A 155 1.81 -0.94 -24.09
CA PHE A 155 1.09 0.29 -24.39
C PHE A 155 -0.06 0.09 -25.38
N GLU A 156 0.17 -0.67 -26.46
CA GLU A 156 -0.83 -0.87 -27.51
C GLU A 156 -2.09 -1.56 -26.99
N ASN A 157 -1.94 -2.46 -26.03
CA ASN A 157 -3.06 -3.15 -25.40
C ASN A 157 -3.93 -2.23 -24.54
N SER A 158 -3.37 -1.14 -24.00
CA SER A 158 -4.14 -0.13 -23.25
C SER A 158 -5.22 0.53 -24.09
N LEU A 159 -5.00 0.62 -25.43
CA LEU A 159 -5.95 1.19 -26.38
C LEU A 159 -7.11 0.28 -26.72
N LEU A 160 -6.97 -1.01 -26.44
CA LEU A 160 -7.94 -2.04 -26.84
C LEU A 160 -8.91 -2.38 -25.71
N ILE A 161 -8.73 -1.81 -24.51
CA ILE A 161 -9.55 -2.12 -23.35
C ILE A 161 -11.01 -1.73 -23.61
N ASP A 162 -11.87 -2.70 -23.52
CA ASP A 162 -13.31 -2.52 -23.40
C ASP A 162 -13.66 -2.49 -21.90
N TYR A 163 -13.95 -1.32 -21.39
CA TYR A 163 -14.22 -1.13 -19.96
C TYR A 163 -15.53 -1.79 -19.50
N GLU A 164 -16.54 -1.91 -20.37
CA GLU A 164 -17.78 -2.60 -20.05
C GLU A 164 -17.57 -4.12 -19.89
N LYS A 165 -16.67 -4.70 -20.68
CA LYS A 165 -16.31 -6.12 -20.59
C LYS A 165 -15.29 -6.41 -19.50
N SER A 166 -14.53 -5.41 -19.10
CA SER A 166 -13.44 -5.57 -18.13
C SER A 166 -13.89 -5.32 -16.70
N THR A 167 -14.98 -4.59 -16.48
CA THR A 167 -15.45 -4.22 -15.14
C THR A 167 -16.85 -4.79 -14.85
N PRO A 168 -17.11 -5.22 -13.60
CA PRO A 168 -16.17 -5.28 -12.49
C PRO A 168 -15.00 -6.24 -12.77
N LEU A 169 -13.82 -5.88 -12.27
CA LEU A 169 -12.61 -6.69 -12.46
C LEU A 169 -12.76 -8.08 -11.82
N ILE A 170 -12.40 -9.13 -12.55
CA ILE A 170 -12.55 -10.52 -12.09
C ILE A 170 -11.37 -11.06 -11.26
N ASP A 171 -10.27 -10.31 -11.16
CA ASP A 171 -9.06 -10.69 -10.44
C ASP A 171 -8.41 -9.49 -9.72
N GLY A 172 -9.19 -8.44 -9.49
CA GLY A 172 -8.81 -7.24 -8.76
C GLY A 172 -8.77 -7.43 -7.24
N PRO A 173 -8.52 -6.35 -6.50
CA PRO A 173 -8.43 -6.37 -5.04
C PRO A 173 -9.67 -6.97 -4.37
N ASN A 174 -10.87 -6.62 -4.83
CA ASN A 174 -12.11 -7.08 -4.22
C ASN A 174 -12.28 -8.60 -4.33
N GLU A 175 -11.83 -9.21 -5.44
CA GLU A 175 -11.80 -10.67 -5.60
C GLU A 175 -10.70 -11.33 -4.77
N ARG A 176 -9.85 -10.56 -4.13
CA ARG A 176 -8.74 -11.00 -3.28
C ARG A 176 -8.91 -10.66 -1.81
N GLY A 177 -10.17 -10.35 -1.39
CA GLY A 177 -10.56 -10.20 -0.01
C GLY A 177 -10.49 -8.77 0.53
N PHE A 178 -10.41 -7.77 -0.33
CA PHE A 178 -10.59 -6.39 0.07
C PHE A 178 -12.04 -5.98 -0.11
N ASP A 179 -12.70 -5.59 0.98
CA ASP A 179 -14.09 -5.10 0.96
C ASP A 179 -14.20 -3.77 0.24
N GLU A 180 -13.13 -2.97 0.34
CA GLU A 180 -13.04 -1.66 -0.31
C GLU A 180 -11.68 -1.48 -0.98
N SER A 181 -11.68 -0.90 -2.16
CA SER A 181 -10.45 -0.65 -2.90
C SER A 181 -10.51 0.64 -3.70
N PHE A 182 -9.40 1.38 -3.68
CA PHE A 182 -9.18 2.49 -4.61
C PHE A 182 -7.72 2.42 -5.08
N VAL A 183 -7.52 1.91 -6.30
CA VAL A 183 -6.18 1.56 -6.75
C VAL A 183 -5.89 2.04 -8.18
N THR A 184 -4.59 2.08 -8.52
CA THR A 184 -4.14 2.09 -9.91
C THR A 184 -3.72 0.68 -10.33
N PRO A 185 -3.86 0.32 -11.63
CA PRO A 185 -3.51 -1.02 -12.10
C PRO A 185 -2.03 -1.36 -11.85
N ASN A 186 -1.14 -0.41 -12.13
CA ASN A 186 0.31 -0.53 -12.05
C ASN A 186 0.90 0.71 -11.35
N CYS A 187 2.13 1.12 -11.74
CA CYS A 187 2.73 2.33 -11.20
C CYS A 187 1.91 3.57 -11.59
N PRO A 188 1.49 4.40 -10.63
CA PRO A 188 0.59 5.52 -10.89
C PRO A 188 1.10 6.53 -11.90
N ASN A 189 2.42 6.72 -12.00
CA ASN A 189 3.02 7.77 -12.81
C ASN A 189 3.97 7.24 -13.91
N THR A 190 4.14 5.92 -14.03
CA THR A 190 5.09 5.30 -14.97
C THR A 190 4.38 4.61 -16.12
N ASP A 191 3.44 3.74 -15.80
CA ASP A 191 2.84 2.81 -16.77
C ASP A 191 1.76 3.50 -17.63
N PRO A 192 1.65 3.15 -18.90
CA PRO A 192 0.87 3.90 -19.89
C PRO A 192 -0.66 3.77 -19.80
N LEU A 193 -1.20 3.34 -18.66
CA LEU A 193 -2.64 3.32 -18.36
C LEU A 193 -2.91 4.00 -17.01
N TYR A 194 -3.32 5.27 -17.09
CA TYR A 194 -3.52 6.12 -15.92
C TYR A 194 -5.02 6.23 -15.59
N VAL A 195 -5.50 5.28 -14.81
CA VAL A 195 -6.90 5.20 -14.36
C VAL A 195 -6.96 4.89 -12.88
N TYR A 196 -7.98 5.41 -12.20
CA TYR A 196 -8.36 4.97 -10.88
C TYR A 196 -9.42 3.86 -10.98
N ILE A 197 -9.25 2.84 -10.18
CA ILE A 197 -10.16 1.71 -10.06
C ILE A 197 -10.73 1.74 -8.65
N GLU A 198 -12.01 1.93 -8.52
CA GLU A 198 -12.72 1.95 -7.25
C GLU A 198 -13.67 0.77 -7.16
N ASN A 199 -13.46 -0.10 -6.17
CA ASN A 199 -14.27 -1.31 -5.95
C ASN A 199 -14.45 -2.16 -7.23
N GLY A 200 -13.35 -2.36 -7.96
CA GLY A 200 -13.35 -3.15 -9.20
C GLY A 200 -13.89 -2.43 -10.43
N MET A 201 -14.30 -1.16 -10.31
CA MET A 201 -14.88 -0.37 -11.39
C MET A 201 -13.96 0.76 -11.81
N VAL A 202 -13.88 1.03 -13.11
CA VAL A 202 -13.26 2.24 -13.66
C VAL A 202 -14.37 3.25 -13.95
N ALA A 203 -14.61 4.16 -13.02
CA ALA A 203 -15.68 5.14 -13.14
C ALA A 203 -15.46 6.13 -14.30
N VAL A 204 -14.21 6.47 -14.56
CA VAL A 204 -13.81 7.38 -15.64
C VAL A 204 -12.80 6.67 -16.53
N PRO A 205 -13.24 6.11 -17.67
CA PRO A 205 -12.34 5.46 -18.64
C PRO A 205 -11.24 6.38 -19.15
N ALA A 206 -10.06 5.82 -19.44
CA ALA A 206 -8.99 6.56 -20.07
C ALA A 206 -9.40 6.96 -21.50
N SER A 207 -9.44 8.25 -21.78
CA SER A 207 -9.86 8.82 -23.06
C SER A 207 -8.96 9.96 -23.54
N GLU A 208 -8.04 10.43 -22.70
CA GLU A 208 -7.10 11.49 -23.03
C GLU A 208 -5.70 10.91 -23.24
N ARG A 209 -5.00 11.42 -24.25
CA ARG A 209 -3.60 11.05 -24.43
C ARG A 209 -2.71 11.84 -23.48
N HIS A 210 -1.96 11.11 -22.67
CA HIS A 210 -0.88 11.68 -21.87
C HIS A 210 0.42 11.73 -22.68
N LYS A 211 1.12 12.87 -22.58
CA LYS A 211 2.46 13.05 -23.13
C LYS A 211 3.42 13.43 -22.01
N ARG A 212 4.59 12.83 -22.01
CA ARG A 212 5.62 13.01 -20.99
C ARG A 212 5.98 14.47 -20.69
N ASP A 213 6.02 15.31 -21.71
CA ASP A 213 6.38 16.73 -21.62
C ASP A 213 5.30 17.63 -20.98
N THR A 214 4.12 17.08 -20.72
CA THR A 214 3.00 17.84 -20.12
C THR A 214 3.06 17.90 -18.60
N LEU A 215 3.89 17.09 -17.95
CA LEU A 215 4.05 17.14 -16.48
C LEU A 215 5.04 18.24 -16.06
N PRO A 216 4.81 18.88 -14.91
CA PRO A 216 5.81 19.72 -14.27
C PRO A 216 7.13 18.95 -14.11
N ASN A 217 8.24 19.66 -14.27
CA ASN A 217 9.55 19.03 -14.21
C ASN A 217 10.46 19.76 -13.22
N PRO A 218 10.31 19.52 -11.92
CA PRO A 218 11.13 20.19 -10.91
C PRO A 218 12.62 19.88 -11.03
N GLY A 219 13.01 18.82 -11.76
CA GLY A 219 14.41 18.41 -11.90
C GLY A 219 14.85 17.94 -13.28
N GLY A 220 14.10 18.16 -14.36
CA GLY A 220 14.44 17.78 -15.74
C GLY A 220 14.73 16.30 -15.97
N LYS A 221 15.77 15.80 -15.35
CA LYS A 221 16.24 14.42 -15.43
C LYS A 221 15.37 13.42 -14.66
N TRP A 222 14.48 13.86 -13.77
CA TRP A 222 13.69 12.99 -12.89
C TRP A 222 12.39 12.46 -13.50
N ARG A 223 12.11 12.83 -14.77
CA ARG A 223 10.93 12.37 -15.52
C ARG A 223 11.18 11.26 -16.54
N TRP A 224 12.36 10.68 -16.52
CA TRP A 224 12.76 9.72 -17.56
C TRP A 224 11.84 8.49 -17.65
N ASP A 225 11.17 8.13 -16.55
CA ASP A 225 10.33 6.94 -16.44
C ASP A 225 8.82 7.24 -16.48
N ASN A 226 8.40 8.43 -16.90
CA ASN A 226 6.99 8.71 -17.12
C ASN A 226 6.61 8.40 -18.58
N ASP A 227 5.91 7.29 -18.76
CA ASP A 227 5.55 6.83 -20.10
C ASP A 227 4.38 7.61 -20.71
N GLU A 228 4.45 7.81 -22.02
CA GLU A 228 3.29 8.29 -22.77
C GLU A 228 2.21 7.21 -22.79
N GLY A 229 0.97 7.62 -22.56
CA GLY A 229 -0.11 6.65 -22.44
C GLY A 229 -1.49 7.25 -22.58
N TRP A 230 -2.45 6.53 -22.02
CA TRP A 230 -3.83 6.97 -21.94
C TRP A 230 -4.20 7.23 -20.49
N LYS A 231 -4.87 8.35 -20.24
CA LYS A 231 -5.31 8.74 -18.91
C LYS A 231 -6.80 9.04 -18.86
N SER A 232 -7.38 8.84 -17.69
CA SER A 232 -8.70 9.35 -17.38
C SER A 232 -8.70 10.87 -17.34
N PRO A 233 -9.72 11.55 -17.84
CA PRO A 233 -9.93 12.97 -17.54
C PRO A 233 -9.85 13.22 -16.02
N GLY A 234 -9.03 14.21 -15.64
CA GLY A 234 -8.84 14.55 -14.25
C GLY A 234 -7.89 13.63 -13.45
N TYR A 235 -7.18 12.69 -14.10
CA TYR A 235 -6.13 11.92 -13.43
C TYR A 235 -5.00 12.83 -12.95
N ASP A 236 -4.69 12.77 -11.65
CA ASP A 236 -3.73 13.66 -11.01
C ASP A 236 -2.42 12.91 -10.73
N PHE A 237 -1.40 13.23 -11.50
CA PHE A 237 -0.07 12.63 -11.38
C PHE A 237 0.72 13.11 -10.16
N LEU A 238 0.53 14.38 -9.76
CA LEU A 238 1.32 14.99 -8.70
C LEU A 238 0.78 14.64 -7.32
N ASN A 239 -0.54 14.54 -7.19
CA ASN A 239 -1.19 14.29 -5.91
C ASN A 239 -1.65 12.83 -5.75
N ALA A 240 -1.14 11.89 -6.54
CA ALA A 240 -1.63 10.51 -6.53
C ALA A 240 -1.59 9.89 -5.13
N ASP A 241 -0.47 10.04 -4.41
CA ASP A 241 -0.32 9.47 -3.07
C ASP A 241 -1.18 10.18 -2.01
N LEU A 242 -1.41 11.48 -2.17
CA LEU A 242 -2.36 12.24 -1.34
C LEU A 242 -3.80 11.79 -1.58
N VAL A 243 -4.18 11.52 -2.84
CA VAL A 243 -5.49 10.96 -3.19
C VAL A 243 -5.68 9.58 -2.56
N PHE A 244 -4.67 8.70 -2.60
CA PHE A 244 -4.71 7.39 -1.96
C PHE A 244 -4.86 7.50 -0.45
N TYR A 245 -4.09 8.39 0.18
CA TYR A 245 -4.20 8.66 1.61
C TYR A 245 -5.60 9.17 1.98
N ASP A 246 -6.16 10.11 1.24
CA ASP A 246 -7.50 10.65 1.50
C ASP A 246 -8.60 9.59 1.39
N LYS A 247 -8.50 8.67 0.43
CA LYS A 247 -9.40 7.52 0.31
C LYS A 247 -9.28 6.57 1.51
N MET A 248 -8.05 6.25 1.93
CA MET A 248 -7.83 5.44 3.14
C MET A 248 -8.33 6.15 4.39
N ARG A 249 -8.06 7.45 4.55
CA ARG A 249 -8.57 8.26 5.66
C ARG A 249 -10.09 8.20 5.76
N THR A 250 -10.77 8.34 4.62
CA THR A 250 -12.24 8.23 4.54
C THR A 250 -12.70 6.84 5.00
N PHE A 251 -12.09 5.76 4.47
CA PHE A 251 -12.38 4.39 4.89
C PHE A 251 -12.26 4.20 6.40
N ILE A 252 -11.14 4.64 7.01
CA ILE A 252 -10.90 4.49 8.45
C ILE A 252 -11.93 5.30 9.25
N THR A 253 -12.19 6.55 8.85
CA THR A 253 -13.11 7.45 9.56
C THR A 253 -14.55 6.93 9.52
N ASP A 254 -15.03 6.54 8.35
CA ASP A 254 -16.39 6.04 8.16
C ASP A 254 -16.55 4.68 8.86
N HIS A 255 -15.57 3.79 8.75
CA HIS A 255 -15.60 2.50 9.45
C HIS A 255 -15.66 2.70 10.97
N ARG A 256 -14.82 3.56 11.53
CA ARG A 256 -14.81 3.81 12.99
C ARG A 256 -16.12 4.42 13.49
N LYS A 257 -16.75 5.26 12.68
CA LYS A 257 -18.05 5.83 12.99
C LYS A 257 -19.18 4.80 12.97
N ASP A 258 -19.21 3.95 11.92
CA ASP A 258 -20.35 3.06 11.65
C ASP A 258 -20.18 1.68 12.32
N HIS A 259 -18.94 1.24 12.58
CA HIS A 259 -18.58 -0.07 13.14
C HIS A 259 -17.48 0.04 14.20
N PRO A 260 -17.71 0.77 15.31
CA PRO A 260 -16.67 1.09 16.30
C PRO A 260 -16.00 -0.12 16.96
N ASP A 261 -16.70 -1.26 17.04
CA ASP A 261 -16.22 -2.48 17.68
C ASP A 261 -15.63 -3.51 16.70
N GLN A 262 -15.63 -3.22 15.38
CA GLN A 262 -15.10 -4.12 14.37
C GLN A 262 -13.67 -3.71 14.01
N PRO A 263 -12.68 -4.62 14.06
CA PRO A 263 -11.33 -4.30 13.62
C PRO A 263 -11.27 -4.10 12.10
N PHE A 264 -10.32 -3.29 11.65
CA PHE A 264 -10.06 -3.11 10.23
C PHE A 264 -8.61 -3.42 9.86
N PHE A 265 -8.43 -3.79 8.60
CA PHE A 265 -7.14 -3.94 7.92
C PHE A 265 -7.08 -3.00 6.74
N ALA A 266 -6.13 -2.09 6.71
CA ALA A 266 -5.94 -1.14 5.63
C ALA A 266 -4.51 -1.20 5.08
N VAL A 267 -4.37 -1.13 3.75
CA VAL A 267 -3.07 -1.03 3.06
C VAL A 267 -3.03 0.28 2.30
N LEU A 268 -2.09 1.17 2.66
CA LEU A 268 -1.70 2.32 1.86
C LEU A 268 -0.48 1.94 1.04
N SER A 269 -0.67 1.80 -0.25
CA SER A 269 0.35 1.36 -1.19
C SER A 269 0.79 2.55 -2.04
N THR A 270 1.81 3.29 -1.56
CA THR A 270 2.30 4.50 -2.24
C THR A 270 3.15 4.16 -3.45
N GLN A 271 3.38 5.16 -4.31
CA GLN A 271 4.40 5.08 -5.35
C GLN A 271 5.74 5.72 -4.92
N ILE A 272 5.75 6.41 -3.77
CA ILE A 272 6.95 7.09 -3.26
C ILE A 272 7.94 6.04 -2.75
N ALA A 273 9.17 6.01 -3.25
CA ALA A 273 9.94 7.01 -4.01
C ALA A 273 10.28 6.55 -5.46
N HIS A 274 9.41 5.78 -6.12
CA HIS A 274 9.60 5.28 -7.49
C HIS A 274 9.67 6.44 -8.50
N ALA A 275 10.44 6.25 -9.60
CA ALA A 275 10.44 7.19 -10.72
C ALA A 275 9.06 7.16 -11.47
N PRO A 276 8.65 8.28 -12.07
CA PRO A 276 9.25 9.62 -12.02
C PRO A 276 9.05 10.26 -10.65
N VAL A 277 10.07 10.95 -10.18
CA VAL A 277 10.04 11.64 -8.89
C VAL A 277 9.25 12.93 -9.05
N LEU A 278 8.01 12.92 -8.59
CA LEU A 278 7.03 14.00 -8.77
C LEU A 278 6.36 14.34 -7.43
N PRO A 279 7.08 15.02 -6.52
CA PRO A 279 6.46 15.46 -5.26
C PRO A 279 5.29 16.41 -5.56
N ALA A 280 4.23 16.33 -4.75
CA ALA A 280 3.13 17.28 -4.82
C ALA A 280 3.63 18.71 -4.59
N GLU A 281 2.93 19.69 -5.16
CA GLU A 281 3.38 21.08 -5.18
C GLU A 281 3.70 21.64 -3.78
N GLU A 282 2.93 21.25 -2.78
CA GLU A 282 3.13 21.67 -1.39
C GLU A 282 4.46 21.17 -0.78
N PHE A 283 5.09 20.15 -1.34
CA PHE A 283 6.35 19.57 -0.88
C PHE A 283 7.57 19.97 -1.72
N ASN A 284 7.38 20.69 -2.81
CA ASN A 284 8.48 21.16 -3.65
C ASN A 284 9.41 22.10 -2.86
N GLY A 285 10.69 21.72 -2.76
CA GLY A 285 11.69 22.49 -2.01
C GLY A 285 11.62 22.28 -0.49
N ALA A 286 10.91 21.28 -0.02
CA ALA A 286 10.82 20.92 1.41
C ALA A 286 12.19 20.49 1.98
N THR A 287 13.06 19.97 1.10
CA THR A 287 14.41 19.54 1.49
C THR A 287 15.49 20.19 0.62
N ASN A 288 16.75 20.14 1.08
CA ASN A 288 17.89 20.56 0.27
C ASN A 288 18.45 19.42 -0.61
N ALA A 289 17.75 18.28 -0.68
CA ALA A 289 18.20 17.08 -1.39
C ALA A 289 17.49 16.87 -2.75
N GLY A 290 16.92 17.94 -3.29
CA GLY A 290 16.24 17.95 -4.59
C GLY A 290 14.94 17.12 -4.60
N PRO A 291 14.34 16.93 -5.79
CA PRO A 291 12.98 16.36 -5.90
C PRO A 291 12.81 15.00 -5.22
N ARG A 292 13.86 14.15 -5.18
CA ARG A 292 13.75 12.87 -4.48
C ARG A 292 13.68 13.04 -2.96
N GLY A 293 14.47 13.96 -2.40
CA GLY A 293 14.38 14.29 -0.98
C GLY A 293 13.01 14.83 -0.62
N ASP A 294 12.47 15.71 -1.48
CA ASP A 294 11.13 16.29 -1.32
C ASP A 294 10.03 15.24 -1.41
N PHE A 295 10.20 14.26 -2.30
CA PHE A 295 9.25 13.16 -2.45
C PHE A 295 9.26 12.20 -1.25
N VAL A 296 10.43 11.88 -0.69
CA VAL A 296 10.51 11.10 0.56
C VAL A 296 9.98 11.91 1.75
N TRP A 297 10.16 13.24 1.75
CA TRP A 297 9.54 14.11 2.75
C TRP A 297 8.01 14.09 2.67
N GLU A 298 7.43 14.04 1.46
CA GLU A 298 5.99 13.85 1.27
C GLU A 298 5.51 12.54 1.91
N LEU A 299 6.24 11.43 1.72
CA LEU A 299 5.91 10.16 2.36
C LEU A 299 5.93 10.27 3.90
N ASP A 300 6.95 10.91 4.44
CA ASP A 300 7.05 11.16 5.90
C ASP A 300 5.86 11.99 6.40
N ALA A 301 5.43 13.01 5.64
CA ALA A 301 4.26 13.82 5.96
C ALA A 301 2.95 13.01 5.88
N ILE A 302 2.80 12.13 4.90
CA ILE A 302 1.63 11.23 4.77
C ILE A 302 1.56 10.29 5.98
N VAL A 303 2.69 9.68 6.37
CA VAL A 303 2.75 8.84 7.59
C VAL A 303 2.40 9.67 8.83
N GLY A 304 2.91 10.90 8.91
CA GLY A 304 2.57 11.81 9.99
C GLY A 304 1.08 12.07 10.10
N ARG A 305 0.43 12.44 8.98
CA ARG A 305 -1.03 12.63 8.90
C ARG A 305 -1.81 11.38 9.31
N LEU A 306 -1.32 10.18 8.97
CA LEU A 306 -1.93 8.91 9.39
C LEU A 306 -1.82 8.70 10.90
N LEU A 307 -0.64 8.91 11.48
CA LEU A 307 -0.42 8.76 12.92
C LEU A 307 -1.27 9.77 13.72
N ASP A 308 -1.38 11.00 13.23
CA ASP A 308 -2.25 12.02 13.83
C ASP A 308 -3.73 11.60 13.75
N LEU A 309 -4.18 11.05 12.62
CA LEU A 309 -5.55 10.56 12.44
C LEU A 309 -5.92 9.46 13.45
N ILE A 310 -5.07 8.43 13.62
CA ILE A 310 -5.37 7.34 14.57
C ILE A 310 -5.39 7.84 16.02
N GLN A 311 -4.57 8.81 16.35
CA GLN A 311 -4.58 9.48 17.64
C GLN A 311 -5.85 10.34 17.82
N GLU A 312 -6.25 11.12 16.84
CA GLU A 312 -7.49 11.93 16.85
C GLU A 312 -8.75 11.06 17.01
N LEU A 313 -8.74 9.86 16.42
CA LEU A 313 -9.82 8.89 16.55
C LEU A 313 -9.77 8.10 17.87
N GLY A 314 -8.72 8.26 18.67
CA GLY A 314 -8.52 7.58 19.95
C GLY A 314 -8.37 6.06 19.80
N ILE A 315 -7.69 5.62 18.73
CA ILE A 315 -7.45 4.20 18.41
C ILE A 315 -5.96 3.84 18.31
N ASP A 316 -5.08 4.72 18.73
CA ASP A 316 -3.62 4.54 18.68
C ASP A 316 -3.16 3.32 19.51
N ASP A 317 -3.72 3.11 20.70
CA ASP A 317 -3.44 1.94 21.54
C ASP A 317 -4.05 0.63 20.99
N GLU A 318 -4.97 0.71 20.03
CA GLU A 318 -5.67 -0.41 19.40
C GLU A 318 -5.23 -0.66 17.96
N THR A 319 -4.20 0.03 17.47
CA THR A 319 -3.79 -0.03 16.06
C THR A 319 -2.33 -0.38 15.88
N LEU A 320 -2.07 -1.47 15.16
CA LEU A 320 -0.74 -1.84 14.69
C LEU A 320 -0.46 -1.16 13.35
N VAL A 321 0.52 -0.24 13.32
CA VAL A 321 1.00 0.39 12.09
C VAL A 321 2.32 -0.24 11.67
N LEU A 322 2.37 -0.77 10.45
CA LEU A 322 3.55 -1.36 9.83
C LEU A 322 4.00 -0.49 8.66
N PHE A 323 5.24 -0.02 8.68
CA PHE A 323 5.85 0.70 7.57
C PHE A 323 6.97 -0.14 6.96
N ASN A 324 6.95 -0.32 5.63
CA ASN A 324 8.02 -0.96 4.89
C ASN A 324 8.03 -0.55 3.40
N SER A 325 9.03 -1.03 2.65
CA SER A 325 9.16 -0.84 1.21
C SER A 325 9.09 -2.17 0.47
N ASP A 326 8.64 -2.15 -0.77
CA ASP A 326 8.56 -3.36 -1.60
C ASP A 326 9.95 -3.83 -2.08
N ASN A 327 10.85 -2.91 -2.33
CA ASN A 327 12.27 -3.19 -2.64
C ASN A 327 13.13 -1.97 -2.29
N GLY A 328 14.43 -2.08 -2.53
CA GLY A 328 15.38 -0.99 -2.31
C GLY A 328 15.33 0.06 -3.42
N ALA A 329 16.07 1.16 -3.22
CA ALA A 329 16.12 2.27 -4.15
C ALA A 329 16.70 1.85 -5.51
N GLU A 330 16.12 2.40 -6.57
CA GLU A 330 16.56 2.19 -7.93
C GLU A 330 17.99 2.71 -8.16
N THR A 331 18.80 1.96 -8.92
CA THR A 331 20.22 2.25 -9.11
C THR A 331 20.52 3.66 -9.59
N LEU A 332 19.72 4.17 -10.54
CA LEU A 332 19.90 5.54 -11.05
C LEU A 332 19.67 6.58 -9.95
N HIS A 333 18.69 6.39 -9.10
CA HIS A 333 18.45 7.28 -7.95
C HIS A 333 19.57 7.22 -6.93
N VAL A 334 20.09 6.01 -6.65
CA VAL A 334 21.25 5.85 -5.76
C VAL A 334 22.46 6.62 -6.28
N ASP A 335 22.77 6.48 -7.56
CA ASP A 335 23.92 7.15 -8.18
C ASP A 335 23.77 8.68 -8.18
N TRP A 336 22.57 9.18 -8.46
CA TRP A 336 22.30 10.61 -8.46
C TRP A 336 22.37 11.22 -7.06
N MET A 337 21.74 10.57 -6.09
CA MET A 337 21.72 11.06 -4.71
C MET A 337 23.12 11.06 -4.08
N ARG A 338 23.92 10.03 -4.35
CA ARG A 338 25.34 9.98 -3.91
C ARG A 338 26.16 11.09 -4.51
N ARG A 339 26.02 11.34 -5.81
CA ARG A 339 26.81 12.34 -6.55
C ARG A 339 26.38 13.77 -6.22
N ASP A 340 25.07 14.03 -6.26
CA ASP A 340 24.53 15.40 -6.22
C ASP A 340 24.25 15.88 -4.78
N HIS A 341 23.98 14.96 -3.83
CA HIS A 341 23.55 15.28 -2.48
C HIS A 341 24.34 14.56 -1.37
N GLN A 342 25.38 13.79 -1.71
CA GLN A 342 26.15 12.99 -0.76
C GLN A 342 25.26 12.08 0.13
N HIS A 343 24.13 11.67 -0.42
CA HIS A 343 23.15 10.81 0.21
C HIS A 343 23.19 9.41 -0.39
N ASP A 344 23.18 8.39 0.45
CA ASP A 344 23.13 6.99 0.02
C ASP A 344 21.77 6.38 0.32
N PRO A 345 20.84 6.35 -0.64
CA PRO A 345 19.52 5.74 -0.45
C PRO A 345 19.58 4.26 -0.05
N SER A 346 20.60 3.52 -0.51
CA SER A 346 20.73 2.10 -0.17
C SER A 346 21.30 1.84 1.25
N GLY A 347 21.90 2.88 1.89
CA GLY A 347 22.48 2.74 3.23
C GLY A 347 23.58 1.66 3.33
N GLY A 348 24.25 1.36 2.20
CA GLY A 348 25.29 0.33 2.10
C GLY A 348 24.75 -1.05 1.75
N TRP A 349 23.44 -1.26 1.65
CA TRP A 349 22.84 -2.50 1.18
C TRP A 349 22.75 -2.53 -0.35
N ARG A 350 22.54 -3.73 -0.89
CA ARG A 350 22.21 -3.90 -2.31
C ARG A 350 20.68 -3.98 -2.44
N GLY A 351 20.12 -3.18 -3.32
CA GLY A 351 18.69 -3.19 -3.62
C GLY A 351 18.26 -4.39 -4.47
#